data_98b7acfce16b534330a7e300cd5a41c1
#
_entry.id   98b7acfce16b534330a7e300cd5a41c1
#
_cell.length_a   1.000
_cell.length_b   1.000
_cell.length_c   1.000
_cell.angle_alpha   90.00
_cell.angle_beta   90.00
_cell.angle_gamma   90.00
#
_symmetry.space_group_name_H-M   'P 1'
#
loop_
_entity.id
_entity.type
_entity.pdbx_description
1 polymer ?
#
loop_
_entity_poly.entity_id
_entity_poly.type
_entity_poly.pdbx_seq_one_letter_code
_entity_poly.pdbx_strand_id
1 'polypeptide(L)'
;MTHSFLLEPGQWHLKGVWCESNLQPISIEGIVSILWNQPNWFSWNKQLKIFHSEESNFKSHYLFESELTLTYRGYLGLQQSQYTFVLKHNLLGDLEGNGWITPSAIIQRYWVLNDRKRRQGFETLSQETENTYHFCSCLTQGHQMINTIEAILTRTSS
;
A
#
# COMPACT_ATOMS: atom_id res chain seq x y z
N MET A 1 6.81 -10.29 -19.20
CA MET A 1 6.00 -10.89 -18.12
C MET A 1 4.84 -9.98 -17.82
N THR A 2 3.62 -10.47 -17.84
CA THR A 2 2.45 -9.67 -17.44
C THR A 2 2.36 -9.60 -15.92
N HIS A 3 1.80 -8.51 -15.41
CA HIS A 3 1.58 -8.37 -13.98
C HIS A 3 0.49 -9.32 -13.49
N SER A 4 0.82 -10.08 -12.46
CA SER A 4 -0.14 -10.91 -11.73
C SER A 4 -0.75 -10.16 -10.54
N PHE A 5 -0.04 -9.16 -10.00
CA PHE A 5 -0.60 -8.27 -8.99
C PHE A 5 -1.48 -7.22 -9.65
N LEU A 6 -2.59 -6.91 -9.05
CA LEU A 6 -3.62 -5.96 -9.49
C LEU A 6 -4.43 -6.43 -10.71
N LEU A 7 -3.78 -6.91 -11.78
CA LEU A 7 -4.48 -7.28 -13.02
C LEU A 7 -5.22 -8.61 -12.92
N GLU A 8 -4.91 -9.42 -11.94
CA GLU A 8 -5.58 -10.69 -11.67
C GLU A 8 -6.16 -10.68 -10.25
N PRO A 9 -7.33 -11.31 -10.03
CA PRO A 9 -7.81 -11.54 -8.67
C PRO A 9 -6.83 -12.44 -7.92
N GLY A 10 -6.70 -12.23 -6.63
CA GLY A 10 -5.83 -13.08 -5.85
C GLY A 10 -5.57 -12.55 -4.46
N GLN A 11 -4.91 -13.38 -3.67
CA GLN A 11 -4.52 -13.06 -2.31
C GLN A 11 -3.00 -13.12 -2.17
N TRP A 12 -2.45 -12.16 -1.45
CA TRP A 12 -1.03 -11.98 -1.27
C TRP A 12 -0.70 -11.83 0.21
N HIS A 13 0.44 -12.36 0.59
CA HIS A 13 1.03 -12.15 1.90
C HIS A 13 2.05 -11.03 1.81
N LEU A 14 1.94 -10.05 2.73
CA LEU A 14 2.87 -8.93 2.84
C LEU A 14 3.68 -9.09 4.11
N LYS A 15 5.00 -8.98 4.00
CA LYS A 15 5.90 -8.99 5.15
C LYS A 15 7.02 -7.98 4.94
N GLY A 16 7.21 -7.12 5.92
CA GLY A 16 8.22 -6.07 5.81
C GLY A 16 8.40 -5.26 7.07
N VAL A 17 8.86 -4.03 6.87
CA VAL A 17 9.19 -3.11 7.96
C VAL A 17 8.59 -1.73 7.72
N TRP A 18 8.16 -1.11 8.80
CA TRP A 18 7.75 0.28 8.90
C TRP A 18 8.89 1.06 9.54
N CYS A 19 9.34 2.13 8.87
CA CYS A 19 10.45 2.96 9.34
C CYS A 19 9.99 4.40 9.55
N GLU A 20 10.34 4.97 10.69
CA GLU A 20 10.21 6.39 11.02
C GLU A 20 11.55 6.92 11.49
N SER A 21 11.76 8.25 11.37
CA SER A 21 12.96 8.90 11.88
C SER A 21 13.13 8.67 13.38
N ASN A 22 14.34 8.34 13.81
CA ASN A 22 14.72 8.16 15.22
C ASN A 22 14.03 6.98 15.94
N LEU A 23 13.40 6.07 15.17
CA LEU A 23 12.83 4.83 15.72
C LEU A 23 13.48 3.62 15.12
N GLN A 24 13.49 2.53 15.86
CA GLN A 24 13.85 1.22 15.31
C GLN A 24 12.79 0.77 14.32
N PRO A 25 13.17 0.07 13.24
CA PRO A 25 12.20 -0.48 12.30
C PRO A 25 11.17 -1.36 13.02
N ILE A 26 9.91 -1.22 12.64
CA ILE A 26 8.80 -1.96 13.21
C ILE A 26 8.37 -3.01 12.18
N SER A 27 8.31 -4.28 12.59
CA SER A 27 7.85 -5.35 11.71
C SER A 27 6.37 -5.23 11.42
N ILE A 28 6.01 -5.41 10.15
CA ILE A 28 4.62 -5.46 9.71
C ILE A 28 4.39 -6.73 8.91
N GLU A 29 3.19 -7.27 8.99
CA GLU A 29 2.79 -8.45 8.26
C GLU A 29 1.29 -8.41 8.01
N GLY A 30 0.86 -8.88 6.86
CA GLY A 30 -0.55 -8.88 6.56
C GLY A 30 -0.95 -9.56 5.28
N ILE A 31 -2.20 -9.33 4.92
CA ILE A 31 -2.85 -9.93 3.77
C ILE A 31 -3.35 -8.83 2.85
N VAL A 32 -3.13 -9.02 1.57
CA VAL A 32 -3.62 -8.15 0.50
C VAL A 32 -4.51 -8.99 -0.41
N SER A 33 -5.74 -8.53 -0.64
CA SER A 33 -6.70 -9.21 -1.50
C SER A 33 -7.12 -8.30 -2.65
N ILE A 34 -7.15 -8.83 -3.86
CA ILE A 34 -7.56 -8.12 -5.06
C ILE A 34 -8.73 -8.85 -5.70
N LEU A 35 -9.80 -8.10 -5.97
CA LEU A 35 -11.02 -8.60 -6.59
C LEU A 35 -11.43 -7.68 -7.74
N TRP A 36 -11.98 -8.28 -8.78
CA TRP A 36 -12.58 -7.58 -9.91
C TRP A 36 -14.08 -7.88 -9.92
N ASN A 37 -14.89 -6.97 -9.35
CA ASN A 37 -16.32 -7.17 -9.16
C ASN A 37 -17.15 -6.83 -10.40
N GLN A 38 -16.63 -5.95 -11.25
CA GLN A 38 -17.24 -5.53 -12.50
C GLN A 38 -16.12 -5.31 -13.52
N PRO A 39 -16.42 -5.35 -14.81
CA PRO A 39 -15.43 -4.98 -15.82
C PRO A 39 -14.85 -3.59 -15.51
N ASN A 40 -13.53 -3.48 -15.55
CA ASN A 40 -12.77 -2.24 -15.31
C ASN A 40 -12.77 -1.74 -13.87
N TRP A 41 -13.49 -2.36 -12.93
CA TRP A 41 -13.50 -1.94 -11.52
C TRP A 41 -12.83 -3.01 -10.64
N PHE A 42 -11.89 -2.58 -9.83
CA PHE A 42 -11.21 -3.45 -8.88
C PHE A 42 -11.39 -2.96 -7.44
N SER A 43 -11.32 -3.90 -6.52
CA SER A 43 -11.18 -3.66 -5.09
C SER A 43 -9.87 -4.25 -4.61
N TRP A 44 -9.17 -3.49 -3.77
CA TRP A 44 -7.90 -3.91 -3.21
C TRP A 44 -7.96 -3.65 -1.71
N ASN A 45 -7.85 -4.70 -0.91
CA ASN A 45 -7.91 -4.61 0.55
C ASN A 45 -6.58 -5.03 1.16
N LYS A 46 -6.07 -4.22 2.08
CA LYS A 46 -4.89 -4.54 2.89
C LYS A 46 -5.28 -4.59 4.35
N GLN A 47 -4.88 -5.65 5.04
CA GLN A 47 -4.97 -5.77 6.49
C GLN A 47 -3.59 -6.07 7.02
N LEU A 48 -2.96 -5.09 7.67
CA LEU A 48 -1.59 -5.20 8.16
C LEU A 48 -1.59 -5.19 9.67
N LYS A 49 -0.85 -6.13 10.27
CA LYS A 49 -0.58 -6.17 11.70
C LYS A 49 0.79 -5.55 11.97
N ILE A 50 0.85 -4.80 13.04
CA ILE A 50 2.05 -4.08 13.45
C ILE A 50 2.57 -4.76 14.71
N PHE A 51 3.81 -5.20 14.66
CA PHE A 51 4.46 -5.90 15.78
C PHE A 51 5.34 -4.92 16.54
N HIS A 52 4.77 -4.31 17.59
CA HIS A 52 5.53 -3.46 18.50
C HIS A 52 6.38 -4.34 19.43
N SER A 53 7.65 -3.99 19.58
CA SER A 53 8.51 -4.62 20.57
C SER A 53 8.10 -4.13 21.97
N GLU A 54 7.82 -5.06 22.88
CA GLU A 54 7.52 -4.73 24.28
C GLU A 54 8.70 -4.08 25.00
N GLU A 55 9.91 -4.31 24.53
CA GLU A 55 11.14 -3.78 25.13
C GLU A 55 11.48 -2.35 24.65
N SER A 56 10.83 -1.86 23.60
CA SER A 56 11.12 -0.51 23.13
C SER A 56 10.21 0.50 23.82
N ASN A 57 10.84 1.43 24.56
CA ASN A 57 10.17 2.62 25.08
C ASN A 57 9.79 3.60 23.95
N PHE A 58 10.09 3.26 22.70
CA PHE A 58 9.83 4.09 21.55
C PHE A 58 8.50 3.66 20.93
N LYS A 59 7.47 4.47 21.12
CA LYS A 59 6.21 4.32 20.41
C LYS A 59 6.27 5.11 19.12
N SER A 60 5.73 4.55 18.05
CA SER A 60 5.54 5.30 16.82
C SER A 60 4.71 6.55 17.08
N HIS A 61 5.11 7.67 16.48
CA HIS A 61 4.35 8.92 16.55
C HIS A 61 3.08 8.88 15.70
N TYR A 62 2.97 7.94 14.76
CA TYR A 62 1.92 7.88 13.75
C TYR A 62 1.09 6.61 13.84
N LEU A 63 1.61 5.54 14.46
CA LEU A 63 0.91 4.27 14.61
C LEU A 63 0.27 4.19 16.01
N PHE A 64 -0.98 4.60 16.10
CA PHE A 64 -1.77 4.50 17.32
C PHE A 64 -2.52 3.17 17.41
N GLU A 65 -2.68 2.50 16.27
CA GLU A 65 -3.40 1.25 16.15
C GLU A 65 -2.42 0.09 15.97
N SER A 66 -2.81 -1.10 16.39
CA SER A 66 -2.06 -2.33 16.13
C SER A 66 -2.31 -2.90 14.73
N GLU A 67 -3.29 -2.36 14.02
CA GLU A 67 -3.68 -2.79 12.69
C GLU A 67 -3.88 -1.59 11.76
N LEU A 68 -3.45 -1.78 10.51
CA LEU A 68 -3.75 -0.88 9.40
C LEU A 68 -4.72 -1.57 8.46
N THR A 69 -5.83 -0.89 8.18
CA THR A 69 -6.82 -1.35 7.22
C THR A 69 -6.95 -0.34 6.11
N LEU A 70 -6.67 -0.78 4.89
CA LEU A 70 -6.73 0.05 3.70
C LEU A 70 -7.64 -0.61 2.68
N THR A 71 -8.65 0.14 2.23
CA THR A 71 -9.60 -0.35 1.23
C THR A 71 -9.53 0.56 0.01
N TYR A 72 -9.03 0.02 -1.10
CA TYR A 72 -8.94 0.71 -2.38
C TYR A 72 -10.11 0.27 -3.27
N ARG A 73 -10.68 1.21 -3.98
CA ARG A 73 -11.60 0.95 -5.08
C ARG A 73 -11.17 1.76 -6.27
N GLY A 74 -10.87 1.08 -7.36
CA GLY A 74 -10.28 1.74 -8.52
C GLY A 74 -10.92 1.36 -9.84
N TYR A 75 -10.58 2.15 -10.84
CA TYR A 75 -11.03 1.98 -12.21
C TYR A 75 -9.83 1.95 -13.16
N LEU A 76 -9.75 0.88 -13.93
CA LEU A 76 -8.78 0.70 -15.00
C LEU A 76 -9.53 0.42 -16.30
N GLY A 77 -9.49 1.37 -17.24
CA GLY A 77 -10.13 1.22 -18.53
C GLY A 77 -9.46 0.15 -19.40
N LEU A 78 -10.20 -0.36 -20.38
CA LEU A 78 -9.67 -1.33 -21.34
C LEU A 78 -8.45 -0.74 -22.07
N GLN A 79 -7.39 -1.55 -22.19
CA GLN A 79 -6.14 -1.19 -22.88
C GLN A 79 -5.48 0.09 -22.31
N GLN A 80 -5.79 0.44 -21.06
CA GLN A 80 -5.19 1.58 -20.38
C GLN A 80 -4.08 1.09 -19.44
N SER A 81 -3.09 1.94 -19.26
CA SER A 81 -2.00 1.72 -18.29
C SER A 81 -2.15 2.57 -17.05
N GLN A 82 -3.03 3.54 -17.08
CA GLN A 82 -3.29 4.46 -15.97
C GLN A 82 -4.62 4.14 -15.34
N TYR A 83 -4.66 4.13 -14.01
CA TYR A 83 -5.88 3.92 -13.25
C TYR A 83 -6.05 4.99 -12.17
N THR A 84 -7.28 5.15 -11.73
CA THR A 84 -7.63 6.02 -10.61
C THR A 84 -8.24 5.21 -9.49
N PHE A 85 -8.14 5.68 -8.27
CA PHE A 85 -8.73 5.00 -7.13
C PHE A 85 -9.12 5.98 -6.02
N VAL A 86 -10.04 5.53 -5.19
CA VAL A 86 -10.31 6.10 -3.87
C VAL A 86 -9.83 5.10 -2.83
N LEU A 87 -9.39 5.59 -1.69
CA LEU A 87 -8.83 4.77 -0.62
C LEU A 87 -9.43 5.21 0.71
N LYS A 88 -9.87 4.24 1.50
CA LYS A 88 -10.20 4.44 2.91
C LYS A 88 -9.10 3.85 3.77
N HIS A 89 -8.55 4.68 4.63
CA HIS A 89 -7.45 4.32 5.52
C HIS A 89 -7.89 4.57 6.96
N ASN A 90 -7.74 3.57 7.84
CA ASN A 90 -8.23 3.70 9.21
C ASN A 90 -7.54 4.80 10.04
N LEU A 91 -6.33 5.24 9.65
CA LEU A 91 -5.63 6.34 10.33
C LEU A 91 -5.71 7.68 9.59
N LEU A 92 -5.70 7.65 8.26
CA LEU A 92 -5.61 8.85 7.43
C LEU A 92 -6.98 9.34 6.92
N GLY A 93 -7.99 8.51 7.00
CA GLY A 93 -9.32 8.85 6.50
C GLY A 93 -9.50 8.55 5.02
N ASP A 94 -10.15 9.46 4.30
CA ASP A 94 -10.45 9.32 2.88
C ASP A 94 -9.35 9.93 2.03
N LEU A 95 -8.91 9.16 1.05
CA LEU A 95 -7.87 9.54 0.12
C LEU A 95 -8.31 9.24 -1.31
N GLU A 96 -7.68 9.90 -2.25
CA GLU A 96 -7.79 9.55 -3.66
C GLU A 96 -6.40 9.53 -4.29
N GLY A 97 -6.29 8.85 -5.42
CA GLY A 97 -5.02 8.74 -6.09
C GLY A 97 -5.13 8.23 -7.51
N ASN A 98 -3.98 8.04 -8.11
CA ASN A 98 -3.84 7.43 -9.41
C ASN A 98 -2.60 6.56 -9.47
N GLY A 99 -2.58 5.67 -10.44
CA GLY A 99 -1.47 4.76 -10.63
C GLY A 99 -1.15 4.55 -12.09
N TRP A 100 0.03 4.01 -12.32
CA TRP A 100 0.57 3.72 -13.64
C TRP A 100 1.17 2.33 -13.66
N ILE A 101 0.81 1.55 -14.68
CA ILE A 101 1.32 0.21 -14.89
C ILE A 101 2.41 0.28 -15.96
N THR A 102 3.63 -0.06 -15.57
CA THR A 102 4.78 -0.19 -16.48
C THR A 102 5.04 -1.68 -16.75
N PRO A 103 5.95 -2.04 -17.67
CA PRO A 103 6.22 -3.46 -17.91
C PRO A 103 6.68 -4.27 -16.70
N SER A 104 7.36 -3.65 -15.73
CA SER A 104 7.92 -4.36 -14.57
C SER A 104 7.50 -3.79 -13.21
N ALA A 105 6.71 -2.72 -13.20
CA ALA A 105 6.32 -2.08 -11.95
C ALA A 105 4.91 -1.50 -12.04
N ILE A 106 4.32 -1.32 -10.87
CA ILE A 106 3.10 -0.55 -10.67
C ILE A 106 3.49 0.61 -9.75
N ILE A 107 3.18 1.82 -10.16
CA ILE A 107 3.55 3.03 -9.45
C ILE A 107 2.29 3.79 -9.15
N GLN A 108 2.09 4.18 -7.90
CA GLN A 108 0.90 4.93 -7.52
C GLN A 108 1.20 6.02 -6.51
N ARG A 109 0.37 7.03 -6.53
CA ARG A 109 0.40 8.12 -5.56
C ARG A 109 -1.00 8.40 -5.06
N TYR A 110 -1.09 8.88 -3.85
CA TYR A 110 -2.35 9.27 -3.24
C TYR A 110 -2.16 10.50 -2.35
N TRP A 111 -3.25 11.17 -2.07
CA TRP A 111 -3.29 12.31 -1.17
C TRP A 111 -4.53 12.25 -0.30
N VAL A 112 -4.39 12.74 0.93
CA VAL A 112 -5.48 12.78 1.90
C VAL A 112 -6.43 13.92 1.54
N LEU A 113 -7.73 13.65 1.49
CA LEU A 113 -8.73 14.65 1.14
C LEU A 113 -8.97 15.59 2.32
N ASN A 114 -9.12 16.89 2.02
CA ASN A 114 -9.39 17.95 3.01
C ASN A 114 -8.38 17.99 4.16
N ASP A 115 -7.13 17.75 3.85
CA ASP A 115 -6.07 17.61 4.85
C ASP A 115 -5.22 18.89 4.94
N ARG A 116 -5.32 19.58 6.07
CA ARG A 116 -4.50 20.77 6.34
C ARG A 116 -3.01 20.42 6.47
N LYS A 117 -2.70 19.18 6.85
CA LYS A 117 -1.33 18.69 6.97
C LYS A 117 -0.69 18.37 5.62
N ARG A 118 -1.46 18.37 4.55
CA ARG A 118 -0.99 18.07 3.19
C ARG A 118 -0.23 16.74 3.11
N ARG A 119 -0.83 15.69 3.69
CA ARG A 119 -0.24 14.35 3.65
C ARG A 119 -0.52 13.71 2.30
N GLN A 120 0.52 13.13 1.76
CA GLN A 120 0.45 12.40 0.49
C GLN A 120 1.41 11.22 0.53
N GLY A 121 1.15 10.23 -0.31
CA GLY A 121 1.96 9.04 -0.37
C GLY A 121 2.34 8.68 -1.79
N PHE A 122 3.42 7.92 -1.88
CA PHE A 122 3.94 7.37 -3.12
C PHE A 122 4.31 5.91 -2.88
N GLU A 123 3.89 5.03 -3.78
CA GLU A 123 4.13 3.59 -3.65
C GLU A 123 4.63 3.00 -4.96
N THR A 124 5.51 2.03 -4.85
CA THR A 124 5.97 1.24 -5.98
C THR A 124 5.85 -0.24 -5.67
N LEU A 125 5.45 -1.00 -6.67
CA LEU A 125 5.41 -2.46 -6.64
C LEU A 125 6.23 -2.96 -7.83
N SER A 126 7.42 -3.45 -7.55
CA SER A 126 8.33 -3.96 -8.58
C SER A 126 8.23 -5.48 -8.66
N GLN A 127 7.91 -5.99 -9.84
CA GLN A 127 7.77 -7.43 -10.06
C GLN A 127 9.14 -8.09 -10.08
N GLU A 128 9.35 -9.05 -9.18
CA GLU A 128 10.57 -9.87 -9.15
C GLU A 128 10.36 -11.21 -9.84
N THR A 129 9.23 -11.84 -9.56
CA THR A 129 8.78 -13.06 -10.23
C THR A 129 7.28 -12.97 -10.49
N GLU A 130 6.70 -13.97 -11.13
CA GLU A 130 5.25 -14.05 -11.33
C GLU A 130 4.46 -13.97 -10.01
N ASN A 131 5.03 -14.48 -8.92
CA ASN A 131 4.36 -14.58 -7.63
C ASN A 131 5.00 -13.72 -6.53
N THR A 132 5.90 -12.83 -6.87
CA THR A 132 6.65 -12.04 -5.89
C THR A 132 6.82 -10.60 -6.35
N TYR A 133 6.47 -9.65 -5.50
CA TYR A 133 6.69 -8.22 -5.72
C TYR A 133 7.44 -7.60 -4.55
N HIS A 134 8.30 -6.67 -4.87
CA HIS A 134 8.93 -5.78 -3.90
C HIS A 134 8.10 -4.51 -3.79
N PHE A 135 7.65 -4.19 -2.59
CA PHE A 135 6.79 -3.04 -2.27
C PHE A 135 7.59 -2.01 -1.50
N CYS A 136 7.55 -0.76 -1.96
CA CYS A 136 8.09 0.38 -1.25
C CYS A 136 7.06 1.49 -1.20
N SER A 137 6.92 2.14 -0.06
CA SER A 137 6.06 3.31 0.08
C SER A 137 6.71 4.39 0.92
N CYS A 138 6.28 5.62 0.69
CA CYS A 138 6.70 6.78 1.45
C CYS A 138 5.48 7.67 1.68
N LEU A 139 5.24 8.03 2.93
CA LEU A 139 4.23 9.02 3.30
C LEU A 139 4.92 10.32 3.69
N THR A 140 4.46 11.43 3.11
CA THR A 140 4.99 12.76 3.40
C THR A 140 3.93 13.69 3.95
N GLN A 141 4.35 14.65 4.74
CA GLN A 141 3.54 15.75 5.25
C GLN A 141 4.22 17.05 4.81
N GLY A 142 3.67 17.72 3.80
CA GLY A 142 4.39 18.80 3.14
C GLY A 142 5.71 18.29 2.55
N HIS A 143 6.81 18.86 2.97
CA HIS A 143 8.16 18.44 2.54
C HIS A 143 8.81 17.42 3.47
N GLN A 144 8.15 17.07 4.58
CA GLN A 144 8.70 16.16 5.57
C GLN A 144 8.27 14.73 5.30
N MET A 145 9.23 13.81 5.31
CA MET A 145 8.96 12.38 5.26
C MET A 145 8.45 11.91 6.63
N ILE A 146 7.28 11.28 6.68
CA ILE A 146 6.68 10.77 7.91
C ILE A 146 7.14 9.35 8.17
N ASN A 147 6.97 8.47 7.18
CA ASN A 147 7.37 7.07 7.29
C ASN A 147 7.67 6.48 5.93
N THR A 148 8.34 5.34 5.95
CA THR A 148 8.50 4.48 4.78
C THR A 148 8.13 3.05 5.14
N ILE A 149 7.69 2.30 4.14
CA ILE A 149 7.47 0.86 4.24
C ILE A 149 8.30 0.19 3.15
N GLU A 150 8.96 -0.88 3.53
CA GLU A 150 9.62 -1.77 2.59
C GLU A 150 9.18 -3.19 2.90
N ALA A 151 8.65 -3.89 1.91
CA ALA A 151 8.05 -5.21 2.12
C ALA A 151 8.13 -6.07 0.87
N ILE A 152 7.92 -7.36 1.07
CA ILE A 152 7.78 -8.36 0.02
C ILE A 152 6.34 -8.84 0.02
N LEU A 153 5.74 -8.88 -1.17
CA LEU A 153 4.45 -9.48 -1.43
C LEU A 153 4.66 -10.84 -2.10
N THR A 154 4.06 -11.87 -1.53
CA THR A 154 4.12 -13.22 -2.07
C THR A 154 2.70 -13.73 -2.29
N ARG A 155 2.41 -14.22 -3.51
CA ARG A 155 1.08 -14.73 -3.83
C ARG A 155 0.78 -15.99 -3.04
N THR A 156 -0.38 -16.04 -2.39
CA THR A 156 -0.83 -17.18 -1.58
C THR A 156 -1.96 -17.96 -2.25
N SER A 157 -2.81 -17.28 -3.05
CA SER A 157 -3.89 -17.93 -3.80
C SER A 157 -4.26 -17.10 -5.02
N SER A 158 -4.81 -17.73 -6.03
CA SER A 158 -5.35 -17.10 -7.24
C SER A 158 -6.84 -16.80 -7.13
#